data_c5e2df245354c9d540cd57887f603689
#
_entry.id   c5e2df245354c9d540cd57887f603689
#
_cell.length_a   1.000
_cell.length_b   1.000
_cell.length_c   1.000
_cell.angle_alpha   90.00
_cell.angle_beta   90.00
_cell.angle_gamma   90.00
#
_symmetry.space_group_name_H-M   'P 1'
#
loop_
_entity.id
_entity.type
_entity.pdbx_description
1 polymer ?
#
loop_
_entity_poly.entity_id
_entity_poly.type
_entity_poly.pdbx_seq_one_letter_code
_entity_poly.pdbx_strand_id
1 'polypeptide(L)' 'MYELTLILSLMMGGAQSTAELDVNTQFKSLEECNKAGAAIASKLNKTETEVLYVQCELD' A
#
# COMPACT_ATOMS: atom_id res chain seq x y z
N MET A 1 -4.88 4.02 -17.09
CA MET A 1 -4.17 3.06 -16.27
C MET A 1 -4.34 3.40 -14.80
N TYR A 2 -4.15 2.46 -13.91
CA TYR A 2 -4.33 2.68 -12.48
C TYR A 2 -3.01 2.74 -11.77
N GLU A 3 -2.90 3.68 -10.83
CA GLU A 3 -1.74 3.81 -9.95
C GLU A 3 -2.10 3.27 -8.59
N LEU A 4 -1.15 2.58 -7.97
CA LEU A 4 -1.32 1.97 -6.66
C LEU A 4 -0.54 2.74 -5.60
N THR A 5 -1.25 3.13 -4.54
CA THR A 5 -0.65 3.81 -3.39
C THR A 5 -1.09 3.10 -2.12
N LEU A 6 -0.15 2.87 -1.22
CA LEU A 6 -0.44 2.28 0.08
C LEU A 6 -0.10 3.28 1.18
N ILE A 7 -0.97 3.36 2.17
CA ILE A 7 -0.72 4.18 3.35
C ILE A 7 -0.40 3.25 4.50
N LEU A 8 0.75 3.47 5.12
CA LEU A 8 1.30 2.59 6.13
C LEU A 8 1.39 3.30 7.46
N SER A 9 1.25 2.53 8.53
CA SER A 9 1.56 2.97 9.88
C SER A 9 2.81 2.25 10.33
N LEU A 10 3.79 3.00 10.80
CA LEU A 10 5.06 2.46 11.26
C LEU A 10 5.21 2.73 12.75
N MET A 11 5.57 1.69 13.50
CA MET A 11 5.85 1.81 14.92
C MET A 11 7.35 1.71 15.13
N MET A 12 7.95 2.78 15.60
CA MET A 12 9.41 2.82 15.81
C MET A 12 9.69 3.41 17.17
N GLY A 13 10.26 2.58 18.04
CA GLY A 13 10.69 3.04 19.37
C GLY A 13 9.57 3.62 20.22
N GLY A 14 8.35 3.10 20.09
CA GLY A 14 7.19 3.61 20.82
C GLY A 14 6.49 4.77 20.18
N ALA A 15 7.03 5.28 19.08
CA ALA A 15 6.39 6.35 18.29
C ALA A 15 5.72 5.77 17.06
N GLN A 16 4.61 6.35 16.67
CA GLN A 16 3.88 5.96 15.47
C GLN A 16 4.01 7.04 14.42
N SER A 17 4.33 6.64 13.20
CA SER A 17 4.34 7.57 12.07
C SER A 17 3.65 6.93 10.88
N THR A 18 3.24 7.76 9.93
CA THR A 18 2.61 7.29 8.71
C THR A 18 3.52 7.53 7.53
N ALA A 19 3.41 6.64 6.55
CA ALA A 19 4.19 6.75 5.32
C ALA A 19 3.31 6.39 4.13
N GLU A 20 3.65 6.97 3.00
CA GLU A 20 2.97 6.68 1.75
C GLU A 20 3.93 5.92 0.85
N LEU A 21 3.47 4.81 0.32
CA LEU A 21 4.24 4.01 -0.61
C LEU A 21 3.58 4.06 -1.98
N ASP A 22 4.26 4.66 -2.94
CA ASP A 22 3.79 4.72 -4.32
C ASP A 22 4.41 3.57 -5.10
N VAL A 23 3.57 2.70 -5.64
CA VAL A 23 4.04 1.59 -6.46
C VAL A 23 4.24 2.09 -7.88
N ASN A 24 5.44 1.93 -8.38
CA ASN A 24 5.87 2.50 -9.66
C ASN A 24 5.44 1.67 -10.87
N THR A 25 4.43 0.83 -10.70
CA THR A 25 3.87 0.00 -11.75
C THR A 25 2.45 0.46 -12.05
N GLN A 26 2.12 0.55 -13.31
CA GLN A 26 0.77 0.90 -13.72
C GLN A 26 0.00 -0.36 -14.08
N PHE A 27 -1.28 -0.38 -13.71
CA PHE A 27 -2.14 -1.54 -13.91
C PHE A 27 -3.24 -1.20 -14.92
N LYS A 28 -3.55 -2.16 -15.77
CA LYS A 28 -4.54 -1.94 -16.84
C LYS A 28 -5.97 -1.94 -16.33
N SER A 29 -6.23 -2.62 -15.23
CA SER A 29 -7.57 -2.71 -14.68
C SER A 29 -7.55 -2.49 -13.18
N LEU A 30 -8.70 -2.08 -12.64
CA LEU A 30 -8.85 -1.91 -11.20
C LEU A 30 -8.66 -3.23 -10.47
N GLU A 31 -9.12 -4.31 -11.06
CA GLU A 31 -8.96 -5.65 -10.47
C GLU A 31 -7.49 -6.02 -10.31
N GLU A 32 -6.69 -5.78 -11.32
CA GLU A 32 -5.25 -6.05 -11.24
C GLU A 32 -4.58 -5.18 -10.17
N CYS A 33 -4.97 -3.91 -10.10
CA CYS A 33 -4.45 -3.00 -9.10
C CYS A 33 -4.81 -3.47 -7.69
N ASN A 34 -6.05 -3.87 -7.47
CA ASN A 34 -6.51 -4.37 -6.18
C ASN A 34 -5.79 -5.65 -5.77
N LYS A 35 -5.58 -6.56 -6.70
CA LYS A 35 -4.86 -7.80 -6.42
C LYS A 35 -3.41 -7.53 -6.04
N ALA A 36 -2.76 -6.63 -6.76
CA ALA A 36 -1.38 -6.26 -6.46
C ALA A 36 -1.29 -5.58 -5.10
N GLY A 37 -2.23 -4.70 -4.80
CA GLY A 37 -2.28 -4.02 -3.51
C GLY A 37 -2.45 -4.99 -2.36
N ALA A 38 -3.34 -5.97 -2.51
CA ALA A 38 -3.56 -6.98 -1.48
C ALA A 38 -2.31 -7.84 -1.26
N ALA A 39 -1.61 -8.21 -2.33
CA ALA A 39 -0.39 -9.01 -2.22
C ALA A 39 0.72 -8.23 -1.51
N ILE A 40 0.90 -6.97 -1.86
CA ILE A 40 1.91 -6.12 -1.23
C ILE A 40 1.54 -5.87 0.23
N ALA A 41 0.28 -5.58 0.51
CA ALA A 41 -0.19 -5.35 1.88
C ALA A 41 0.08 -6.57 2.76
N SER A 42 -0.16 -7.76 2.24
CA SER A 42 0.09 -9.00 2.97
C SER A 42 1.57 -9.18 3.31
N LYS A 43 2.46 -8.76 2.42
CA LYS A 43 3.89 -8.85 2.66
C LYS A 43 4.40 -7.79 3.63
N LEU A 44 3.79 -6.62 3.63
CA LEU A 44 4.22 -5.50 4.46
C LEU A 44 3.59 -5.52 5.85
N ASN A 45 2.47 -6.22 6.01
CA ASN A 45 1.73 -6.23 7.25
C ASN A 45 2.44 -7.09 8.30
N LYS A 46 3.30 -6.45 9.09
CA LYS A 46 4.11 -7.09 10.11
C LYS A 46 3.89 -6.41 11.45
N THR A 47 4.59 -6.90 12.49
CA THR A 47 4.41 -6.39 13.85
C THR A 47 4.63 -4.89 13.97
N GLU A 48 5.62 -4.36 13.26
CA GLU A 48 5.97 -2.94 13.34
C GLU A 48 5.42 -2.10 12.20
N THR A 49 4.82 -2.75 11.19
CA THR A 49 4.30 -2.08 10.03
C THR A 49 2.87 -2.55 9.77
N GLU A 50 1.95 -1.63 9.66
CA GLU A 50 0.56 -1.94 9.37
C GLU A 50 0.12 -1.17 8.13
N VAL A 51 -0.53 -1.87 7.21
CA VAL A 51 -1.11 -1.22 6.04
C VAL A 51 -2.49 -0.70 6.42
N LEU A 52 -2.64 0.61 6.44
CA LEU A 52 -3.90 1.25 6.82
C LEU A 52 -4.92 1.16 5.70
N TYR A 53 -4.52 1.45 4.49
CA TYR A 53 -5.38 1.24 3.34
C TYR A 53 -4.58 1.23 2.04
N VAL A 54 -5.22 0.73 1.03
CA VAL A 54 -4.67 0.59 -0.33
C VAL A 54 -5.58 1.40 -1.25
N GLN A 55 -4.98 2.23 -2.08
CA GLN A 55 -5.72 3.10 -2.98
C GLN A 55 -5.29 2.85 -4.42
N CYS A 56 -6.27 2.60 -5.27
CA CYS A 56 -6.04 2.49 -6.71
C CYS A 56 -6.73 3.67 -7.40
N GLU A 57 -5.95 4.50 -8.04
CA GLU A 57 -6.45 5.70 -8.71
C GLU A 57 -6.28 5.59 -10.22
N LEU A 58 -7.28 6.02 -10.94
CA LEU A 58 -7.20 6.11 -12.40
C LEU A 58 -6.36 7.32 -12.77
N ASP A 59 -5.35 7.05 -13.56
CA ASP A 59 -4.43 8.08 -14.03
C ASP A 59 -4.76 8.48 -15.47
#